data_a9ed7b186b0d59bba33d8e9a3ad62c9b
#
_entry.id   a9ed7b186b0d59bba33d8e9a3ad62c9b
#
_cell.length_a   1.000
_cell.length_b   1.000
_cell.length_c   1.000
_cell.angle_alpha   90.00
_cell.angle_beta   90.00
_cell.angle_gamma   90.00
#
_symmetry.space_group_name_H-M   'P 1'
#
loop_
_entity.id
_entity.type
_entity.pdbx_description
1 polymer ?
#
loop_
_entity_poly.entity_id
_entity_poly.type
_entity_poly.pdbx_seq_one_letter_code
_entity_poly.pdbx_strand_id
1 'polypeptide(L)'
;MRDIAPSRFYRYNASGFRRGATMVLVVILLPALFALAAFAINVAHMESLNTELQIATDAAVRAAGRAYADTGDKNIALAAAQTAASKNKIGNYVLPITAADLDFGESLRTSASTPYQFNNTGSGNSVRLVTRSLANGSGAALTPVFPFFGSGFEMRPEKVAISTQGVIDIGLVIDRSGSMAYSSAEIATYPPAPAAAPPGWDFGDPVPPNARWLDLIAGVHTFTNELRSSTQEEFVSLTLYNHDATTVLNLSKDYNPIQTELVALSHHFDPGGTNIGSGMIKGMEAATNPTYARDFASKVVVLMTDGVHNYGTSPLKAANQLGNAGVTVFTITFSNEADQSQMQEVAQRTGGKHFHAITAVQLQNAFREIARSLPTLITK
;
A
#
# COMPACT_ATOMS: atom_id res chain seq x y z
N MET A 1 -74.56 -74.40 46.92
CA MET A 1 -73.38 -73.53 47.26
C MET A 1 -72.24 -74.04 46.39
N ARG A 2 -71.86 -73.27 45.38
CA ARG A 2 -70.74 -73.64 44.52
C ARG A 2 -69.64 -72.69 44.75
N ASP A 3 -68.48 -73.19 45.18
CA ASP A 3 -67.26 -72.42 45.31
C ASP A 3 -66.70 -72.08 43.98
N ILE A 4 -66.40 -70.78 43.75
CA ILE A 4 -65.69 -70.25 42.56
C ILE A 4 -64.24 -70.02 42.99
N ALA A 5 -63.32 -70.77 42.37
CA ALA A 5 -61.87 -70.63 42.60
C ALA A 5 -61.33 -69.38 41.78
N PRO A 6 -60.38 -68.63 42.29
CA PRO A 6 -59.82 -67.44 41.59
C PRO A 6 -58.83 -67.87 40.52
N SER A 7 -58.96 -67.29 39.36
CA SER A 7 -58.03 -67.39 38.19
C SER A 7 -56.68 -66.76 38.49
N ARG A 8 -55.59 -67.51 38.42
CA ARG A 8 -54.21 -66.99 38.43
C ARG A 8 -53.89 -66.30 37.13
N PHE A 9 -53.70 -64.99 37.19
CA PHE A 9 -53.06 -64.23 36.07
C PHE A 9 -51.56 -64.53 36.09
N TYR A 10 -51.07 -65.18 35.00
CA TYR A 10 -49.65 -65.27 34.68
C TYR A 10 -49.14 -63.89 34.16
N ARG A 11 -48.33 -63.24 34.98
CA ARG A 11 -47.55 -62.08 34.51
C ARG A 11 -46.40 -62.60 33.65
N TYR A 12 -46.48 -62.37 32.35
CA TYR A 12 -45.39 -62.59 31.43
C TYR A 12 -44.30 -61.53 31.72
N ASN A 13 -43.20 -61.94 32.34
CA ASN A 13 -42.04 -61.08 32.52
C ASN A 13 -41.22 -61.01 31.25
N ALA A 14 -41.53 -60.05 30.39
CA ALA A 14 -40.80 -59.79 29.15
C ALA A 14 -39.51 -58.92 29.40
N SER A 15 -38.63 -59.31 30.29
CA SER A 15 -37.44 -58.53 30.65
C SER A 15 -36.09 -59.14 30.21
N GLY A 16 -36.11 -60.19 29.37
CA GLY A 16 -34.88 -60.92 29.02
C GLY A 16 -34.19 -60.53 27.70
N PHE A 17 -34.89 -59.84 26.78
CA PHE A 17 -34.40 -59.66 25.40
C PHE A 17 -33.80 -58.27 25.06
N ARG A 18 -33.82 -57.30 25.95
CA ARG A 18 -33.40 -55.92 25.61
C ARG A 18 -31.91 -55.60 25.80
N ARG A 19 -31.15 -56.37 26.54
CA ARG A 19 -29.72 -56.07 26.86
C ARG A 19 -28.77 -56.44 25.70
N GLY A 20 -29.07 -57.45 24.91
CA GLY A 20 -28.26 -57.86 23.75
C GLY A 20 -28.40 -56.90 22.53
N ALA A 21 -29.62 -56.43 22.26
CA ALA A 21 -29.91 -55.57 21.11
C ALA A 21 -29.24 -54.18 21.23
N THR A 22 -29.19 -53.62 22.44
CA THR A 22 -28.49 -52.33 22.69
C THR A 22 -26.99 -52.44 22.50
N MET A 23 -26.38 -53.57 22.89
CA MET A 23 -24.95 -53.80 22.72
C MET A 23 -24.56 -53.93 21.23
N VAL A 24 -25.36 -54.63 20.44
CA VAL A 24 -25.18 -54.74 19.00
C VAL A 24 -25.36 -53.39 18.34
N LEU A 25 -26.36 -52.59 18.74
CA LEU A 25 -26.55 -51.23 18.23
C LEU A 25 -25.37 -50.32 18.52
N VAL A 26 -24.81 -50.36 19.77
CA VAL A 26 -23.63 -49.59 20.13
C VAL A 26 -22.40 -49.99 19.30
N VAL A 27 -22.19 -51.31 19.09
CA VAL A 27 -21.04 -51.82 18.30
C VAL A 27 -21.10 -51.36 16.84
N ILE A 28 -22.30 -51.17 16.29
CA ILE A 28 -22.45 -50.65 14.89
C ILE A 28 -22.42 -49.13 14.84
N LEU A 29 -23.07 -48.44 15.77
CA LEU A 29 -23.15 -46.97 15.76
C LEU A 29 -21.83 -46.30 16.15
N LEU A 30 -21.06 -46.88 17.05
CA LEU A 30 -19.81 -46.28 17.54
C LEU A 30 -18.78 -46.09 16.42
N PRO A 31 -18.46 -47.10 15.56
CA PRO A 31 -17.57 -46.90 14.42
C PRO A 31 -18.13 -45.89 13.42
N ALA A 32 -19.45 -45.87 13.19
CA ALA A 32 -20.07 -44.87 12.28
C ALA A 32 -19.90 -43.44 12.83
N LEU A 33 -20.10 -43.25 14.12
CA LEU A 33 -19.86 -41.95 14.79
C LEU A 33 -18.40 -41.53 14.70
N PHE A 34 -17.47 -42.48 14.94
CA PHE A 34 -16.04 -42.16 14.78
C PHE A 34 -15.66 -41.80 13.34
N ALA A 35 -16.22 -42.49 12.34
CA ALA A 35 -15.99 -42.17 10.94
C ALA A 35 -16.51 -40.77 10.59
N LEU A 36 -17.70 -40.39 11.08
CA LEU A 36 -18.25 -39.06 10.90
C LEU A 36 -17.43 -37.98 11.61
N ALA A 37 -16.97 -38.24 12.82
CA ALA A 37 -16.10 -37.33 13.57
C ALA A 37 -14.74 -37.15 12.88
N ALA A 38 -14.12 -38.22 12.40
CA ALA A 38 -12.87 -38.18 11.66
C ALA A 38 -13.03 -37.38 10.34
N PHE A 39 -14.15 -37.59 9.62
CA PHE A 39 -14.48 -36.84 8.43
C PHE A 39 -14.62 -35.32 8.72
N ALA A 40 -15.39 -34.96 9.75
CA ALA A 40 -15.58 -33.57 10.14
C ALA A 40 -14.27 -32.89 10.53
N ILE A 41 -13.39 -33.56 11.27
CA ILE A 41 -12.07 -33.05 11.66
C ILE A 41 -11.19 -32.89 10.42
N ASN A 42 -11.18 -33.86 9.50
CA ASN A 42 -10.41 -33.77 8.28
C ASN A 42 -10.85 -32.58 7.41
N VAL A 43 -12.15 -32.38 7.22
CA VAL A 43 -12.69 -31.25 6.46
C VAL A 43 -12.23 -29.93 7.10
N ALA A 44 -12.42 -29.76 8.40
CA ALA A 44 -12.01 -28.55 9.10
C ALA A 44 -10.49 -28.30 9.01
N HIS A 45 -9.68 -29.35 9.13
CA HIS A 45 -8.23 -29.26 9.00
C HIS A 45 -7.80 -28.87 7.59
N MET A 46 -8.38 -29.48 6.57
CA MET A 46 -8.08 -29.20 5.17
C MET A 46 -8.47 -27.75 4.79
N GLU A 47 -9.60 -27.24 5.28
CA GLU A 47 -10.01 -25.85 5.10
C GLU A 47 -9.04 -24.87 5.79
N SER A 48 -8.55 -25.22 7.00
CA SER A 48 -7.50 -24.45 7.66
C SER A 48 -6.23 -24.38 6.82
N LEU A 49 -5.70 -25.52 6.35
CA LEU A 49 -4.52 -25.56 5.49
C LEU A 49 -4.70 -24.82 4.18
N ASN A 50 -5.90 -24.89 3.59
CA ASN A 50 -6.25 -24.17 2.37
C ASN A 50 -6.24 -22.65 2.59
N THR A 51 -6.69 -22.19 3.76
CA THR A 51 -6.64 -20.78 4.17
C THR A 51 -5.20 -20.33 4.42
N GLU A 52 -4.40 -21.14 5.11
CA GLU A 52 -2.98 -20.85 5.34
C GLU A 52 -2.19 -20.80 4.02
N LEU A 53 -2.51 -21.67 3.06
CA LEU A 53 -1.93 -21.63 1.71
C LEU A 53 -2.27 -20.32 1.00
N GLN A 54 -3.52 -19.83 1.10
CA GLN A 54 -3.91 -18.55 0.53
C GLN A 54 -3.12 -17.40 1.19
N ILE A 55 -3.02 -17.40 2.52
CA ILE A 55 -2.25 -16.39 3.28
C ILE A 55 -0.78 -16.39 2.85
N ALA A 56 -0.17 -17.59 2.74
CA ALA A 56 1.23 -17.73 2.31
C ALA A 56 1.44 -17.21 0.87
N THR A 57 0.48 -17.52 -0.03
CA THR A 57 0.50 -17.06 -1.42
C THR A 57 0.37 -15.53 -1.51
N ASP A 58 -0.57 -14.94 -0.77
CA ASP A 58 -0.78 -13.50 -0.73
C ASP A 58 0.43 -12.76 -0.12
N ALA A 59 1.01 -13.29 0.96
CA ALA A 59 2.22 -12.72 1.56
C ALA A 59 3.42 -12.79 0.63
N ALA A 60 3.59 -13.90 -0.07
CA ALA A 60 4.70 -14.12 -0.99
C ALA A 60 4.61 -13.21 -2.22
N VAL A 61 3.43 -13.10 -2.85
CA VAL A 61 3.25 -12.23 -4.02
C VAL A 61 3.37 -10.74 -3.66
N ARG A 62 2.93 -10.34 -2.45
CA ARG A 62 3.10 -8.96 -1.96
C ARG A 62 4.57 -8.61 -1.78
N ALA A 63 5.36 -9.53 -1.21
CA ALA A 63 6.80 -9.35 -1.07
C ALA A 63 7.51 -9.29 -2.41
N ALA A 64 7.14 -10.17 -3.35
CA ALA A 64 7.66 -10.18 -4.72
C ALA A 64 7.32 -8.89 -5.47
N GLY A 65 6.06 -8.44 -5.39
CA GLY A 65 5.60 -7.22 -6.05
C GLY A 65 6.33 -5.99 -5.55
N ARG A 66 6.52 -5.88 -4.22
CA ARG A 66 7.29 -4.78 -3.65
C ARG A 66 8.76 -4.81 -4.08
N ALA A 67 9.41 -5.97 -3.99
CA ALA A 67 10.81 -6.11 -4.39
C ALA A 67 11.02 -5.84 -5.88
N TYR A 68 10.06 -6.25 -6.72
CA TYR A 68 10.06 -5.96 -8.15
C TYR A 68 9.83 -4.48 -8.43
N ALA A 69 8.94 -3.83 -7.69
CA ALA A 69 8.71 -2.39 -7.76
C ALA A 69 9.99 -1.58 -7.48
N ASP A 70 10.70 -1.98 -6.42
CA ASP A 70 11.89 -1.27 -5.95
C ASP A 70 13.12 -1.49 -6.86
N THR A 71 13.20 -2.61 -7.58
CA THR A 71 14.45 -3.04 -8.26
C THR A 71 14.31 -3.35 -9.75
N GLY A 72 13.10 -3.68 -10.23
CA GLY A 72 12.88 -4.23 -11.57
C GLY A 72 13.47 -5.64 -11.78
N ASP A 73 14.12 -6.24 -10.77
CA ASP A 73 14.81 -7.52 -10.86
C ASP A 73 13.92 -8.69 -10.43
N LYS A 74 13.67 -9.62 -11.36
CA LYS A 74 12.85 -10.82 -11.15
C LYS A 74 13.47 -11.81 -10.15
N ASN A 75 14.80 -11.86 -10.05
CA ASN A 75 15.49 -12.75 -9.11
C ASN A 75 15.36 -12.22 -7.68
N ILE A 76 15.46 -10.91 -7.49
CA ILE A 76 15.23 -10.26 -6.19
C ILE A 76 13.78 -10.45 -5.78
N ALA A 77 12.82 -10.30 -6.71
CA ALA A 77 11.42 -10.58 -6.46
C ALA A 77 11.17 -12.03 -6.04
N LEU A 78 11.78 -13.00 -6.72
CA LEU A 78 11.70 -14.42 -6.35
C LEU A 78 12.26 -14.68 -4.95
N ALA A 79 13.42 -14.14 -4.62
CA ALA A 79 14.04 -14.30 -3.30
C ALA A 79 13.16 -13.68 -2.19
N ALA A 80 12.51 -12.54 -2.45
CA ALA A 80 11.57 -11.92 -1.53
C ALA A 80 10.32 -12.79 -1.32
N ALA A 81 9.76 -13.38 -2.40
CA ALA A 81 8.64 -14.32 -2.32
C ALA A 81 8.99 -15.54 -1.45
N GLN A 82 10.13 -16.16 -1.70
CA GLN A 82 10.62 -17.33 -0.94
C GLN A 82 10.84 -16.99 0.54
N THR A 83 11.39 -15.83 0.83
CA THR A 83 11.58 -15.34 2.20
C THR A 83 10.23 -15.14 2.90
N ALA A 84 9.25 -14.55 2.24
CA ALA A 84 7.92 -14.36 2.80
C ALA A 84 7.19 -15.69 3.02
N ALA A 85 7.29 -16.64 2.08
CA ALA A 85 6.73 -17.98 2.21
C ALA A 85 7.34 -18.74 3.39
N SER A 86 8.65 -18.61 3.63
CA SER A 86 9.32 -19.27 4.77
C SER A 86 8.83 -18.79 6.13
N LYS A 87 8.33 -17.55 6.20
CA LYS A 87 7.75 -16.95 7.41
C LYS A 87 6.26 -17.23 7.58
N ASN A 88 5.57 -17.59 6.50
CA ASN A 88 4.14 -17.90 6.46
C ASN A 88 3.96 -19.38 6.08
N LYS A 89 4.18 -20.27 7.03
CA LYS A 89 4.09 -21.72 6.81
C LYS A 89 2.64 -22.17 6.69
N ILE A 90 2.45 -23.29 6.00
CA ILE A 90 1.18 -24.01 5.85
C ILE A 90 1.27 -25.23 6.76
N GLY A 91 0.68 -25.14 7.95
CA GLY A 91 0.99 -26.09 9.02
C GLY A 91 2.48 -26.09 9.32
N ASN A 92 3.15 -27.19 9.04
CA ASN A 92 4.61 -27.34 9.22
C ASN A 92 5.43 -27.18 7.92
N TYR A 93 4.77 -26.90 6.80
CA TYR A 93 5.39 -26.87 5.48
C TYR A 93 5.63 -25.43 5.00
N VAL A 94 6.67 -25.25 4.20
CA VAL A 94 6.94 -24.01 3.48
C VAL A 94 6.43 -24.16 2.05
N LEU A 95 5.69 -23.15 1.56
CA LEU A 95 5.23 -23.12 0.17
C LEU A 95 6.44 -23.13 -0.76
N PRO A 96 6.59 -24.13 -1.64
CA PRO A 96 7.65 -24.14 -2.64
C PRO A 96 7.34 -23.09 -3.70
N ILE A 97 8.27 -22.15 -3.90
CA ILE A 97 8.16 -21.12 -4.93
C ILE A 97 9.40 -21.14 -5.80
N THR A 98 9.19 -21.26 -7.10
CA THR A 98 10.23 -21.24 -8.13
C THR A 98 9.97 -20.10 -9.11
N ALA A 99 10.90 -19.85 -10.03
CA ALA A 99 10.70 -18.86 -11.08
C ALA A 99 9.50 -19.18 -11.99
N ALA A 100 9.13 -20.47 -12.13
CA ALA A 100 7.97 -20.89 -12.91
C ALA A 100 6.62 -20.54 -12.27
N ASP A 101 6.60 -20.22 -10.97
CA ASP A 101 5.41 -19.82 -10.23
C ASP A 101 5.11 -18.33 -10.35
N LEU A 102 6.08 -17.52 -10.79
CA LEU A 102 5.98 -16.07 -10.92
C LEU A 102 5.81 -15.64 -12.38
N ASP A 103 4.72 -14.97 -12.66
CA ASP A 103 4.51 -14.26 -13.93
C ASP A 103 4.63 -12.75 -13.68
N PHE A 104 5.32 -12.06 -14.60
CA PHE A 104 5.48 -10.61 -14.58
C PHE A 104 4.70 -9.99 -15.73
N GLY A 105 3.94 -8.94 -15.46
CA GLY A 105 3.07 -8.38 -16.50
C GLY A 105 2.43 -7.07 -16.07
N GLU A 106 1.38 -6.72 -16.79
CA GLU A 106 0.58 -5.52 -16.54
C GLU A 106 -0.79 -5.89 -15.98
N SER A 107 -1.18 -5.19 -14.92
CA SER A 107 -2.56 -5.22 -14.43
C SER A 107 -3.18 -3.85 -14.57
N LEU A 108 -4.22 -3.76 -15.35
CA LEU A 108 -4.94 -2.53 -15.64
C LEU A 108 -6.42 -2.71 -15.33
N ARG A 109 -7.08 -1.61 -14.99
CA ARG A 109 -8.54 -1.51 -14.93
C ARG A 109 -8.97 -0.23 -15.62
N THR A 110 -10.15 -0.26 -16.24
CA THR A 110 -10.67 0.87 -17.02
C THR A 110 -11.50 1.85 -16.18
N SER A 111 -11.93 1.45 -14.99
CA SER A 111 -12.67 2.30 -14.04
C SER A 111 -12.52 1.80 -12.61
N ALA A 112 -12.91 2.60 -11.63
CA ALA A 112 -12.90 2.21 -10.21
C ALA A 112 -13.78 0.98 -9.90
N SER A 113 -14.83 0.75 -10.70
CA SER A 113 -15.78 -0.36 -10.52
C SER A 113 -15.39 -1.63 -11.26
N THR A 114 -14.38 -1.60 -12.15
CA THR A 114 -13.94 -2.79 -12.90
C THR A 114 -12.80 -3.50 -12.16
N PRO A 115 -12.78 -4.86 -12.15
CA PRO A 115 -11.65 -5.60 -11.62
C PRO A 115 -10.39 -5.35 -12.44
N TYR A 116 -9.24 -5.45 -11.81
CA TYR A 116 -7.97 -5.48 -12.52
C TYR A 116 -7.87 -6.71 -13.42
N GLN A 117 -7.33 -6.53 -14.62
CA GLN A 117 -7.04 -7.61 -15.56
C GLN A 117 -5.53 -7.73 -15.72
N PHE A 118 -5.01 -8.92 -15.40
CA PHE A 118 -3.59 -9.22 -15.53
C PHE A 118 -3.27 -9.75 -16.93
N ASN A 119 -2.33 -9.09 -17.61
CA ASN A 119 -1.76 -9.51 -18.89
C ASN A 119 -0.30 -9.90 -18.68
N ASN A 120 0.08 -11.12 -19.03
CA ASN A 120 1.46 -11.60 -18.95
C ASN A 120 2.28 -11.03 -20.11
N THR A 121 2.96 -9.94 -19.88
CA THR A 121 3.82 -9.25 -20.86
C THR A 121 5.30 -9.49 -20.62
N GLY A 122 5.63 -10.25 -19.56
CA GLY A 122 7.00 -10.51 -19.12
C GLY A 122 7.61 -9.37 -18.29
N SER A 123 7.04 -8.18 -18.29
CA SER A 123 7.44 -7.03 -17.46
C SER A 123 6.26 -6.09 -17.31
N GLY A 124 6.27 -5.19 -16.33
CA GLY A 124 5.20 -4.23 -16.11
C GLY A 124 4.99 -3.92 -14.63
N ASN A 125 3.78 -3.50 -14.27
CA ASN A 125 3.42 -3.03 -12.93
C ASN A 125 2.91 -4.13 -12.00
N SER A 126 2.97 -5.41 -12.39
CA SER A 126 2.33 -6.50 -11.63
C SER A 126 3.15 -7.77 -11.60
N VAL A 127 3.04 -8.46 -10.47
CA VAL A 127 3.55 -9.81 -10.27
C VAL A 127 2.38 -10.71 -9.91
N ARG A 128 2.21 -11.80 -10.66
CA ARG A 128 1.25 -12.87 -10.39
C ARG A 128 2.00 -14.10 -9.89
N LEU A 129 1.60 -14.62 -8.75
CA LEU A 129 2.06 -15.89 -8.23
C LEU A 129 0.97 -16.95 -8.42
N VAL A 130 1.34 -18.06 -9.03
CA VAL A 130 0.49 -19.25 -9.19
C VAL A 130 1.23 -20.42 -8.57
N THR A 131 0.63 -21.16 -7.65
CA THR A 131 1.30 -22.26 -6.94
C THR A 131 1.47 -23.52 -7.78
N ARG A 132 2.00 -23.36 -9.02
CA ARG A 132 2.21 -24.45 -10.01
C ARG A 132 3.16 -25.51 -9.50
N SER A 133 4.24 -25.09 -8.82
CA SER A 133 5.23 -26.03 -8.26
C SER A 133 4.60 -26.96 -7.24
N LEU A 134 3.71 -26.46 -6.36
CA LEU A 134 2.95 -27.29 -5.43
C LEU A 134 2.00 -28.23 -6.17
N ALA A 135 1.24 -27.72 -7.13
CA ALA A 135 0.27 -28.50 -7.92
C ALA A 135 0.95 -29.61 -8.70
N ASN A 136 2.16 -29.35 -9.25
CA ASN A 136 2.95 -30.31 -10.01
C ASN A 136 3.79 -31.27 -9.15
N GLY A 137 3.60 -31.30 -7.84
CA GLY A 137 4.22 -32.29 -6.95
C GLY A 137 5.45 -31.82 -6.19
N SER A 138 5.88 -30.57 -6.34
CA SER A 138 6.97 -30.03 -5.53
C SER A 138 6.53 -29.75 -4.09
N GLY A 139 7.37 -30.07 -3.12
CA GLY A 139 7.08 -29.88 -1.71
C GLY A 139 6.07 -30.89 -1.15
N ALA A 140 5.65 -30.67 0.09
CA ALA A 140 4.70 -31.53 0.77
C ALA A 140 3.25 -31.28 0.33
N ALA A 141 2.52 -32.35 0.07
CA ALA A 141 1.08 -32.27 -0.14
C ALA A 141 0.34 -31.92 1.15
N LEU A 142 -0.81 -31.32 1.03
CA LEU A 142 -1.72 -31.12 2.15
C LEU A 142 -2.42 -32.43 2.44
N THR A 143 -2.23 -32.98 3.66
CA THR A 143 -2.75 -34.29 4.04
C THR A 143 -3.77 -34.16 5.18
N PRO A 144 -4.82 -35.01 5.20
CA PRO A 144 -5.76 -35.05 6.31
C PRO A 144 -5.10 -35.59 7.58
N VAL A 145 -5.66 -35.24 8.75
CA VAL A 145 -5.22 -35.76 10.05
C VAL A 145 -5.46 -37.24 10.17
N PHE A 146 -6.62 -37.71 9.70
CA PHE A 146 -7.00 -39.13 9.69
C PHE A 146 -7.04 -39.64 8.26
N PRO A 147 -6.07 -40.47 7.82
CA PRO A 147 -6.11 -41.04 6.49
C PRO A 147 -7.32 -41.95 6.32
N PHE A 148 -8.01 -41.80 5.19
CA PHE A 148 -9.18 -42.62 4.88
C PHE A 148 -8.73 -44.04 4.50
N PHE A 149 -9.07 -45.05 5.32
CA PHE A 149 -9.03 -46.49 5.00
C PHE A 149 -7.87 -46.96 4.11
N GLY A 150 -6.63 -46.46 4.37
CA GLY A 150 -5.43 -46.91 3.64
C GLY A 150 -5.16 -46.27 2.27
N SER A 151 -6.01 -45.40 1.76
CA SER A 151 -5.70 -44.52 0.63
C SER A 151 -5.33 -43.13 1.13
N GLY A 152 -4.06 -42.74 0.95
CA GLY A 152 -3.62 -41.37 1.26
C GLY A 152 -4.31 -40.38 0.32
N PHE A 153 -5.21 -39.55 0.85
CA PHE A 153 -5.75 -38.42 0.11
C PHE A 153 -4.77 -37.25 0.23
N GLU A 154 -4.21 -36.83 -0.88
CA GLU A 154 -3.31 -35.70 -0.97
C GLU A 154 -3.98 -34.56 -1.73
N MET A 155 -3.96 -33.35 -1.17
CA MET A 155 -4.36 -32.16 -1.90
C MET A 155 -3.17 -31.30 -2.28
N ARG A 156 -3.15 -30.86 -3.54
CA ARG A 156 -2.16 -29.93 -4.09
C ARG A 156 -2.89 -28.82 -4.84
N PRO A 157 -3.63 -27.93 -4.13
CA PRO A 157 -4.43 -26.94 -4.78
C PRO A 157 -3.58 -25.88 -5.48
N GLU A 158 -3.99 -25.49 -6.66
CA GLU A 158 -3.42 -24.31 -7.32
C GLU A 158 -4.11 -23.05 -6.79
N LYS A 159 -3.31 -22.11 -6.27
CA LYS A 159 -3.74 -20.79 -5.83
C LYS A 159 -3.13 -19.72 -6.69
N VAL A 160 -3.88 -18.64 -6.86
CA VAL A 160 -3.44 -17.48 -7.63
C VAL A 160 -3.58 -16.24 -6.76
N ALA A 161 -2.52 -15.43 -6.74
CA ALA A 161 -2.55 -14.09 -6.18
C ALA A 161 -1.79 -13.12 -7.07
N ILE A 162 -2.21 -11.87 -7.12
CA ILE A 162 -1.61 -10.83 -7.95
C ILE A 162 -1.28 -9.63 -7.07
N SER A 163 -0.06 -9.16 -7.14
CA SER A 163 0.37 -7.88 -6.58
C SER A 163 0.53 -6.89 -7.71
N THR A 164 -0.28 -5.83 -7.70
CA THR A 164 -0.23 -4.77 -8.70
C THR A 164 0.26 -3.49 -8.03
N GLN A 165 1.21 -2.83 -8.66
CA GLN A 165 1.57 -1.47 -8.31
C GLN A 165 0.43 -0.56 -8.75
N GLY A 166 -0.09 0.23 -7.81
CA GLY A 166 -1.18 1.16 -8.10
C GLY A 166 -0.74 2.25 -9.06
N VAL A 167 -1.64 2.66 -9.93
CA VAL A 167 -1.52 3.90 -10.68
C VAL A 167 -1.72 5.06 -9.70
N ILE A 168 -0.89 6.09 -9.75
CA ILE A 168 -0.90 7.16 -8.75
C ILE A 168 -0.94 8.52 -9.45
N ASP A 169 -1.85 9.38 -8.99
CA ASP A 169 -1.91 10.78 -9.37
C ASP A 169 -1.40 11.63 -8.21
N ILE A 170 -0.34 12.40 -8.45
CA ILE A 170 0.40 13.15 -7.44
C ILE A 170 0.17 14.65 -7.65
N GLY A 171 -0.36 15.30 -6.62
CA GLY A 171 -0.33 16.76 -6.50
C GLY A 171 0.98 17.16 -5.82
N LEU A 172 1.97 17.63 -6.57
CA LEU A 172 3.20 18.20 -6.02
C LEU A 172 2.92 19.65 -5.61
N VAL A 173 3.00 19.95 -4.32
CA VAL A 173 2.64 21.24 -3.72
C VAL A 173 3.88 21.88 -3.12
N ILE A 174 4.30 23.00 -3.69
CA ILE A 174 5.58 23.64 -3.43
C ILE A 174 5.39 25.03 -2.84
N ASP A 175 6.05 25.26 -1.73
CA ASP A 175 6.15 26.57 -1.08
C ASP A 175 6.97 27.54 -1.94
N ARG A 176 6.39 28.70 -2.24
CA ARG A 176 7.04 29.84 -2.88
C ARG A 176 6.94 31.09 -2.02
N SER A 177 6.88 30.91 -0.68
CA SER A 177 6.90 32.04 0.24
C SER A 177 8.26 32.76 0.23
N GLY A 178 8.29 33.98 0.75
CA GLY A 178 9.52 34.79 0.74
C GLY A 178 10.70 34.16 1.47
N SER A 179 10.46 33.26 2.44
CA SER A 179 11.52 32.50 3.14
C SER A 179 12.35 31.61 2.22
N MET A 180 11.77 31.14 1.12
CA MET A 180 12.46 30.30 0.16
C MET A 180 13.61 31.02 -0.59
N ALA A 181 13.69 32.36 -0.51
CA ALA A 181 14.81 33.13 -1.06
C ALA A 181 16.07 33.08 -0.18
N TYR A 182 15.93 32.67 1.10
CA TYR A 182 17.03 32.58 2.06
C TYR A 182 17.74 31.21 1.97
N SER A 183 18.98 31.14 2.50
CA SER A 183 19.64 29.85 2.66
C SER A 183 19.03 29.03 3.80
N SER A 184 19.23 27.71 3.79
CA SER A 184 18.72 26.85 4.87
C SER A 184 19.39 27.10 6.23
N ALA A 185 20.53 27.80 6.25
CA ALA A 185 21.26 28.16 7.45
C ALA A 185 20.86 29.53 8.04
N GLU A 186 20.04 30.32 7.32
CA GLU A 186 19.61 31.65 7.73
C GLU A 186 18.19 31.62 8.32
N ILE A 187 17.93 32.60 9.21
CA ILE A 187 16.56 32.94 9.63
C ILE A 187 15.98 33.89 8.59
N ALA A 188 14.83 33.48 7.99
CA ALA A 188 14.20 34.24 6.92
C ALA A 188 13.41 35.43 7.49
N THR A 189 14.03 36.56 7.59
CA THR A 189 13.43 37.83 8.05
C THR A 189 13.80 38.96 7.11
N TYR A 190 12.84 39.55 6.43
CA TYR A 190 13.06 40.68 5.54
C TYR A 190 12.50 41.98 6.11
N PRO A 191 13.25 43.13 6.08
CA PRO A 191 14.70 43.22 5.90
C PRO A 191 15.49 42.64 7.07
N PRO A 192 16.75 42.22 6.90
CA PRO A 192 17.61 42.41 5.75
C PRO A 192 17.37 41.40 4.61
N ALA A 193 17.93 41.70 3.44
CA ALA A 193 18.01 40.74 2.32
C ALA A 193 18.84 39.51 2.69
N PRO A 194 18.65 38.34 1.99
CA PRO A 194 19.50 37.16 2.22
C PRO A 194 20.99 37.48 2.16
N ALA A 195 21.81 36.84 3.00
CA ALA A 195 23.23 37.14 3.13
C ALA A 195 24.03 36.94 1.81
N ALA A 196 23.58 36.00 0.94
CA ALA A 196 24.20 35.77 -0.36
C ALA A 196 23.64 36.66 -1.47
N ALA A 197 22.69 37.54 -1.17
CA ALA A 197 22.08 38.43 -2.17
C ALA A 197 23.07 39.50 -2.64
N PRO A 198 23.03 39.88 -3.92
CA PRO A 198 23.83 40.99 -4.42
C PRO A 198 23.38 42.32 -3.78
N PRO A 199 24.27 43.35 -3.74
CA PRO A 199 23.89 44.66 -3.22
C PRO A 199 22.70 45.25 -3.94
N GLY A 200 21.68 45.71 -3.18
CA GLY A 200 20.45 46.28 -3.73
C GLY A 200 19.39 45.27 -4.14
N TRP A 201 19.59 43.98 -3.85
CA TRP A 201 18.60 42.95 -4.11
C TRP A 201 17.27 43.21 -3.37
N ASP A 202 16.19 43.02 -4.07
CA ASP A 202 14.82 43.05 -3.52
C ASP A 202 13.97 41.92 -4.13
N PHE A 203 12.84 41.63 -3.52
CA PHE A 203 11.86 40.73 -4.13
C PHE A 203 11.45 41.23 -5.52
N GLY A 204 11.32 40.29 -6.47
CA GLY A 204 11.20 40.58 -7.89
C GLY A 204 12.51 40.33 -8.67
N ASP A 205 13.65 40.36 -7.98
CA ASP A 205 14.93 39.97 -8.56
C ASP A 205 15.09 38.41 -8.60
N PRO A 206 16.11 37.92 -9.32
CA PRO A 206 16.47 36.49 -9.24
C PRO A 206 16.80 36.04 -7.83
N VAL A 207 16.47 34.79 -7.49
CA VAL A 207 16.80 34.24 -6.17
C VAL A 207 18.30 34.29 -5.92
N PRO A 208 18.75 34.64 -4.70
CA PRO A 208 20.17 34.66 -4.35
C PRO A 208 20.81 33.26 -4.45
N PRO A 209 22.15 33.18 -4.62
CA PRO A 209 22.87 31.92 -4.50
C PRO A 209 22.61 31.25 -3.13
N ASN A 210 22.57 29.91 -3.12
CA ASN A 210 22.30 29.08 -1.93
C ASN A 210 20.88 29.23 -1.34
N ALA A 211 19.95 29.86 -2.08
CA ALA A 211 18.55 29.93 -1.65
C ALA A 211 17.92 28.54 -1.51
N ARG A 212 17.04 28.36 -0.51
CA ARG A 212 16.23 27.15 -0.31
C ARG A 212 15.47 26.74 -1.58
N TRP A 213 15.08 27.72 -2.39
CA TRP A 213 14.44 27.50 -3.69
C TRP A 213 15.32 26.71 -4.67
N LEU A 214 16.63 26.99 -4.71
CA LEU A 214 17.57 26.26 -5.58
C LEU A 214 17.78 24.81 -5.08
N ASP A 215 17.84 24.61 -3.76
CA ASP A 215 17.90 23.29 -3.15
C ASP A 215 16.63 22.49 -3.44
N LEU A 216 15.46 23.15 -3.40
CA LEU A 216 14.19 22.56 -3.76
C LEU A 216 14.17 22.09 -5.22
N ILE A 217 14.62 22.92 -6.17
CA ILE A 217 14.71 22.54 -7.58
C ILE A 217 15.52 21.25 -7.73
N ALA A 218 16.64 21.12 -7.06
CA ALA A 218 17.45 19.90 -7.08
C ALA A 218 16.73 18.70 -6.43
N GLY A 219 15.97 18.94 -5.35
CA GLY A 219 15.14 17.93 -4.71
C GLY A 219 14.02 17.40 -5.62
N VAL A 220 13.28 18.30 -6.25
CA VAL A 220 12.21 17.94 -7.20
C VAL A 220 12.78 17.23 -8.44
N HIS A 221 13.96 17.61 -8.91
CA HIS A 221 14.65 16.89 -9.98
C HIS A 221 14.97 15.45 -9.58
N THR A 222 15.43 15.23 -8.34
CA THR A 222 15.66 13.89 -7.81
C THR A 222 14.37 13.09 -7.74
N PHE A 223 13.28 13.69 -7.25
CA PHE A 223 11.96 13.08 -7.18
C PHE A 223 11.46 12.61 -8.55
N THR A 224 11.47 13.50 -9.54
CA THR A 224 11.00 13.18 -10.89
C THR A 224 11.89 12.13 -11.59
N ASN A 225 13.19 12.07 -11.31
CA ASN A 225 14.07 11.04 -11.83
C ASN A 225 13.79 9.66 -11.21
N GLU A 226 13.50 9.60 -9.91
CA GLU A 226 13.07 8.34 -9.27
C GLU A 226 11.74 7.84 -9.88
N LEU A 227 10.78 8.74 -10.13
CA LEU A 227 9.52 8.37 -10.78
C LEU A 227 9.75 7.86 -12.21
N ARG A 228 10.67 8.46 -12.99
CA ARG A 228 11.02 7.97 -14.34
C ARG A 228 11.61 6.56 -14.33
N SER A 229 12.27 6.18 -13.26
CA SER A 229 12.85 4.83 -13.10
C SER A 229 11.87 3.82 -12.51
N SER A 230 10.72 4.28 -12.05
CA SER A 230 9.65 3.44 -11.52
C SER A 230 9.01 2.60 -12.62
N THR A 231 8.53 1.42 -12.26
CA THR A 231 7.69 0.60 -13.14
C THR A 231 6.22 0.97 -13.03
N GLN A 232 5.89 1.95 -12.18
CA GLN A 232 4.54 2.50 -12.02
C GLN A 232 4.30 3.61 -13.04
N GLU A 233 3.01 3.86 -13.33
CA GLU A 233 2.61 5.06 -14.05
C GLU A 233 2.14 6.10 -13.04
N GLU A 234 3.01 7.06 -12.71
CA GLU A 234 2.63 8.22 -11.91
C GLU A 234 2.33 9.40 -12.84
N PHE A 235 1.23 10.12 -12.57
CA PHE A 235 0.98 11.44 -13.14
C PHE A 235 1.25 12.48 -12.07
N VAL A 236 1.95 13.54 -12.42
CA VAL A 236 2.32 14.61 -11.49
C VAL A 236 1.78 15.94 -11.97
N SER A 237 1.10 16.68 -11.10
CA SER A 237 0.74 18.08 -11.27
C SER A 237 1.66 18.96 -10.42
N LEU A 238 1.84 20.23 -10.78
CA LEU A 238 2.58 21.20 -9.97
C LEU A 238 1.64 22.29 -9.47
N THR A 239 1.58 22.46 -8.19
CA THR A 239 0.89 23.54 -7.50
C THR A 239 1.90 24.36 -6.70
N LEU A 240 1.87 25.65 -6.86
CA LEU A 240 2.69 26.60 -6.09
C LEU A 240 1.79 27.34 -5.12
N TYR A 241 2.32 27.69 -3.95
CA TYR A 241 1.61 28.54 -3.02
C TYR A 241 2.52 29.54 -2.30
N ASN A 242 1.96 30.68 -1.99
CA ASN A 242 2.46 31.69 -1.08
C ASN A 242 1.26 32.28 -0.29
N HIS A 243 0.78 33.52 -0.54
CA HIS A 243 -0.53 34.00 -0.04
C HIS A 243 -1.67 33.23 -0.71
N ASP A 244 -1.55 32.97 -2.02
CA ASP A 244 -2.49 32.25 -2.84
C ASP A 244 -1.91 30.93 -3.31
N ALA A 245 -2.76 30.02 -3.76
CA ALA A 245 -2.35 28.75 -4.32
C ALA A 245 -2.86 28.61 -5.75
N THR A 246 -1.94 28.23 -6.67
CA THR A 246 -2.24 28.08 -8.09
C THR A 246 -1.65 26.78 -8.63
N THR A 247 -2.46 26.00 -9.36
CA THR A 247 -1.96 24.88 -10.15
C THR A 247 -1.37 25.42 -11.44
N VAL A 248 -0.05 25.30 -11.59
CA VAL A 248 0.68 25.79 -12.78
C VAL A 248 0.84 24.73 -13.85
N LEU A 249 0.88 23.44 -13.46
CA LEU A 249 0.90 22.31 -14.37
C LEU A 249 -0.13 21.27 -13.97
N ASN A 250 -0.96 20.84 -14.92
CA ASN A 250 -1.91 19.75 -14.70
C ASN A 250 -1.22 18.39 -14.66
N LEU A 251 -1.92 17.37 -14.20
CA LEU A 251 -1.43 15.98 -14.16
C LEU A 251 -0.92 15.53 -15.52
N SER A 252 0.33 15.09 -15.55
CA SER A 252 1.01 14.57 -16.74
C SER A 252 2.06 13.54 -16.34
N LYS A 253 2.38 12.62 -17.26
CA LYS A 253 3.54 11.72 -17.16
C LYS A 253 4.83 12.33 -17.70
N ASP A 254 4.74 13.46 -18.38
CA ASP A 254 5.93 14.24 -18.76
C ASP A 254 6.29 15.21 -17.63
N TYR A 255 7.39 14.94 -16.95
CA TYR A 255 7.88 15.73 -15.81
C TYR A 255 8.84 16.85 -16.23
N ASN A 256 9.24 16.96 -17.51
CA ASN A 256 10.18 17.99 -17.96
C ASN A 256 9.65 19.41 -17.74
N PRO A 257 8.34 19.71 -17.96
CA PRO A 257 7.80 21.03 -17.71
C PRO A 257 7.93 21.48 -16.24
N ILE A 258 7.92 20.54 -15.27
CA ILE A 258 8.05 20.85 -13.83
C ILE A 258 9.39 21.53 -13.56
N GLN A 259 10.47 20.93 -14.07
CA GLN A 259 11.82 21.49 -13.90
C GLN A 259 11.95 22.84 -14.59
N THR A 260 11.43 22.97 -15.81
CA THR A 260 11.47 24.21 -16.60
C THR A 260 10.75 25.34 -15.88
N GLU A 261 9.57 25.07 -15.34
CA GLU A 261 8.78 26.07 -14.60
C GLU A 261 9.48 26.53 -13.31
N LEU A 262 9.99 25.59 -12.50
CA LEU A 262 10.68 25.93 -11.26
C LEU A 262 11.95 26.75 -11.51
N VAL A 263 12.70 26.45 -12.57
CA VAL A 263 13.87 27.25 -12.99
C VAL A 263 13.46 28.63 -13.48
N ALA A 264 12.42 28.74 -14.29
CA ALA A 264 11.92 30.03 -14.77
C ALA A 264 11.53 30.96 -13.62
N LEU A 265 10.87 30.42 -12.59
CA LEU A 265 10.47 31.16 -11.40
C LEU A 265 11.65 31.64 -10.53
N SER A 266 12.84 31.05 -10.67
CA SER A 266 14.04 31.54 -9.97
C SER A 266 14.57 32.87 -10.48
N HIS A 267 14.16 33.30 -11.69
CA HIS A 267 14.60 34.55 -12.30
C HIS A 267 13.78 35.79 -11.88
N HIS A 268 12.61 35.56 -11.28
CA HIS A 268 11.74 36.61 -10.76
C HIS A 268 11.01 36.06 -9.52
N PHE A 269 11.52 36.35 -8.34
CA PHE A 269 11.04 35.73 -7.12
C PHE A 269 10.18 36.71 -6.29
N ASP A 270 8.87 36.54 -6.30
CA ASP A 270 7.92 37.37 -5.60
C ASP A 270 7.89 37.10 -4.10
N PRO A 271 7.63 38.12 -3.28
CA PRO A 271 7.40 37.93 -1.85
C PRO A 271 6.04 37.24 -1.61
N GLY A 272 5.85 36.71 -0.41
CA GLY A 272 4.56 36.17 -0.01
C GLY A 272 4.58 35.49 1.34
N GLY A 273 3.40 35.37 1.94
CA GLY A 273 3.18 34.58 3.16
C GLY A 273 3.13 33.07 2.87
N THR A 274 2.82 32.30 3.89
CA THR A 274 2.85 30.83 3.85
C THR A 274 1.46 30.25 4.11
N ASN A 275 0.65 30.12 3.05
CA ASN A 275 -0.72 29.61 3.09
C ASN A 275 -0.76 28.11 2.76
N ILE A 276 -0.21 27.29 3.67
CA ILE A 276 -0.07 25.85 3.51
C ILE A 276 -1.40 25.17 3.21
N GLY A 277 -2.47 25.53 3.94
CA GLY A 277 -3.77 24.90 3.79
C GLY A 277 -4.38 25.11 2.41
N SER A 278 -4.26 26.33 1.84
CA SER A 278 -4.71 26.58 0.46
C SER A 278 -3.88 25.82 -0.56
N GLY A 279 -2.55 25.72 -0.35
CA GLY A 279 -1.67 24.88 -1.16
C GLY A 279 -2.13 23.44 -1.20
N MET A 280 -2.41 22.85 -0.02
CA MET A 280 -2.91 21.47 0.10
C MET A 280 -4.23 21.25 -0.64
N ILE A 281 -5.21 22.15 -0.43
CA ILE A 281 -6.52 22.05 -1.09
C ILE A 281 -6.35 22.16 -2.61
N LYS A 282 -5.53 23.08 -3.08
CA LYS A 282 -5.28 23.26 -4.50
C LYS A 282 -4.55 22.08 -5.13
N GLY A 283 -3.58 21.49 -4.41
CA GLY A 283 -2.92 20.26 -4.82
C GLY A 283 -3.88 19.06 -4.88
N MET A 284 -4.80 18.95 -3.93
CA MET A 284 -5.88 17.95 -3.99
C MET A 284 -6.78 18.17 -5.22
N GLU A 285 -7.24 19.41 -5.46
CA GLU A 285 -8.04 19.75 -6.64
C GLU A 285 -7.32 19.37 -7.94
N ALA A 286 -6.00 19.60 -8.03
CA ALA A 286 -5.20 19.22 -9.18
C ALA A 286 -5.11 17.69 -9.33
N ALA A 287 -4.87 16.95 -8.23
CA ALA A 287 -4.76 15.49 -8.22
C ALA A 287 -6.11 14.78 -8.46
N THR A 288 -7.23 15.46 -8.24
CA THR A 288 -8.59 14.93 -8.42
C THR A 288 -9.34 15.57 -9.60
N ASN A 289 -8.70 16.40 -10.40
CA ASN A 289 -9.34 17.13 -11.51
C ASN A 289 -9.92 16.13 -12.53
N PRO A 290 -11.25 16.14 -12.79
CA PRO A 290 -11.89 15.11 -13.61
C PRO A 290 -11.44 15.11 -15.09
N THR A 291 -10.77 16.18 -15.55
CA THR A 291 -10.23 16.25 -16.92
C THR A 291 -8.88 15.54 -17.06
N TYR A 292 -8.08 15.50 -16.00
CA TYR A 292 -6.69 15.03 -16.04
C TYR A 292 -6.43 13.84 -15.13
N ALA A 293 -7.20 13.70 -14.04
CA ALA A 293 -7.04 12.65 -13.08
C ALA A 293 -7.65 11.33 -13.58
N ARG A 294 -7.03 10.23 -13.21
CA ARG A 294 -7.51 8.88 -13.52
C ARG A 294 -8.40 8.38 -12.37
N ASP A 295 -9.65 8.01 -12.63
CA ASP A 295 -10.65 7.62 -11.62
C ASP A 295 -10.17 6.48 -10.70
N PHE A 296 -9.34 5.60 -11.24
CA PHE A 296 -8.82 4.40 -10.55
C PHE A 296 -7.46 4.61 -9.89
N ALA A 297 -6.81 5.78 -10.07
CA ALA A 297 -5.52 6.07 -9.46
C ALA A 297 -5.68 6.44 -7.99
N SER A 298 -4.73 6.01 -7.16
CA SER A 298 -4.58 6.52 -5.80
C SER A 298 -4.19 8.00 -5.85
N LYS A 299 -4.79 8.81 -4.98
CA LYS A 299 -4.52 10.25 -4.93
C LYS A 299 -3.57 10.57 -3.81
N VAL A 300 -2.48 11.23 -4.16
CA VAL A 300 -1.42 11.61 -3.22
C VAL A 300 -1.11 13.08 -3.38
N VAL A 301 -0.86 13.76 -2.28
CA VAL A 301 -0.28 15.10 -2.25
C VAL A 301 1.10 15.01 -1.61
N VAL A 302 2.11 15.56 -2.27
CA VAL A 302 3.46 15.75 -1.73
C VAL A 302 3.63 17.24 -1.47
N LEU A 303 3.59 17.61 -0.20
CA LEU A 303 3.69 18.99 0.27
C LEU A 303 5.09 19.29 0.79
N MET A 304 5.71 20.37 0.30
CA MET A 304 6.96 20.88 0.84
C MET A 304 6.74 22.31 1.37
N THR A 305 7.28 22.58 2.56
CA THR A 305 7.32 23.92 3.19
C THR A 305 8.63 24.13 3.92
N ASP A 306 9.12 25.37 3.95
CA ASP A 306 10.30 25.77 4.72
C ASP A 306 9.98 26.65 5.94
N GLY A 307 8.69 26.96 6.16
CA GLY A 307 8.25 27.89 7.19
C GLY A 307 7.07 27.44 8.02
N VAL A 308 6.54 28.41 8.76
CA VAL A 308 5.35 28.26 9.61
C VAL A 308 4.14 28.84 8.85
N HIS A 309 3.03 28.12 8.92
CA HIS A 309 1.76 28.64 8.39
C HIS A 309 1.40 29.98 9.06
N ASN A 310 1.26 31.03 8.26
CA ASN A 310 1.00 32.38 8.77
C ASN A 310 -0.14 33.10 8.03
N TYR A 311 -0.75 32.47 7.02
CA TYR A 311 -1.79 33.09 6.22
C TYR A 311 -2.83 32.09 5.73
N GLY A 312 -4.10 32.48 5.74
CA GLY A 312 -5.20 31.78 5.05
C GLY A 312 -5.72 30.53 5.77
N THR A 313 -5.94 29.46 5.04
CA THR A 313 -6.59 28.23 5.53
C THR A 313 -5.68 27.40 6.42
N SER A 314 -6.17 27.02 7.61
CA SER A 314 -5.40 26.16 8.54
C SER A 314 -5.01 24.82 7.88
N PRO A 315 -3.74 24.39 7.99
CA PRO A 315 -3.25 23.11 7.47
C PRO A 315 -4.02 21.90 8.02
N LEU A 316 -4.39 21.91 9.30
CA LEU A 316 -5.14 20.81 9.92
C LEU A 316 -6.58 20.72 9.40
N LYS A 317 -7.21 21.87 9.09
CA LYS A 317 -8.53 21.88 8.44
C LYS A 317 -8.44 21.32 7.02
N ALA A 318 -7.40 21.70 6.26
CA ALA A 318 -7.14 21.16 4.94
C ALA A 318 -6.87 19.66 5.01
N ALA A 319 -6.04 19.18 5.96
CA ALA A 319 -5.75 17.75 6.15
C ALA A 319 -7.02 16.92 6.36
N ASN A 320 -7.99 17.43 7.16
CA ASN A 320 -9.27 16.75 7.33
C ASN A 320 -10.07 16.67 6.01
N GLN A 321 -10.03 17.71 5.17
CA GLN A 321 -10.70 17.68 3.85
C GLN A 321 -10.05 16.66 2.92
N LEU A 322 -8.71 16.64 2.85
CA LEU A 322 -7.95 15.69 2.02
C LEU A 322 -8.16 14.25 2.50
N GLY A 323 -8.11 14.00 3.82
CA GLY A 323 -8.37 12.68 4.40
C GLY A 323 -9.79 12.18 4.10
N ASN A 324 -10.81 13.04 4.22
CA ASN A 324 -12.20 12.71 3.87
C ASN A 324 -12.38 12.41 2.36
N ALA A 325 -11.57 13.03 1.52
CA ALA A 325 -11.52 12.75 0.08
C ALA A 325 -10.67 11.52 -0.29
N GLY A 326 -10.09 10.83 0.69
CA GLY A 326 -9.21 9.67 0.46
C GLY A 326 -7.85 10.01 -0.13
N VAL A 327 -7.39 11.27 0.03
CA VAL A 327 -6.10 11.74 -0.46
C VAL A 327 -5.05 11.63 0.64
N THR A 328 -3.99 10.88 0.38
CA THR A 328 -2.85 10.74 1.29
C THR A 328 -1.88 11.91 1.13
N VAL A 329 -1.42 12.50 2.24
CA VAL A 329 -0.47 13.62 2.21
C VAL A 329 0.88 13.21 2.78
N PHE A 330 1.91 13.30 1.96
CA PHE A 330 3.30 13.26 2.41
C PHE A 330 3.78 14.69 2.62
N THR A 331 4.43 14.97 3.75
CA THR A 331 4.92 16.30 4.07
C THR A 331 6.43 16.32 4.19
N ILE A 332 7.05 17.35 3.64
CA ILE A 332 8.47 17.63 3.78
C ILE A 332 8.61 19.01 4.43
N THR A 333 9.27 19.08 5.57
CA THR A 333 9.72 20.36 6.15
C THR A 333 11.19 20.57 5.81
N PHE A 334 11.55 21.79 5.37
CA PHE A 334 12.90 22.16 5.04
C PHE A 334 13.35 23.37 5.87
N SER A 335 14.54 23.33 6.45
CA SER A 335 15.09 24.25 7.42
C SER A 335 14.61 24.06 8.87
N ASN A 336 15.30 24.75 9.80
CA ASN A 336 14.96 24.70 11.23
C ASN A 336 13.73 25.56 11.60
N GLU A 337 13.25 26.39 10.69
CA GLU A 337 12.13 27.30 10.92
C GLU A 337 10.77 26.67 10.66
N ALA A 338 10.74 25.58 9.88
CA ALA A 338 9.50 24.92 9.52
C ALA A 338 8.81 24.23 10.71
N ASP A 339 7.49 24.34 10.79
CA ASP A 339 6.67 23.68 11.83
C ASP A 339 6.54 22.18 11.56
N GLN A 340 7.53 21.42 12.04
CA GLN A 340 7.56 19.95 11.90
C GLN A 340 6.38 19.30 12.61
N SER A 341 5.99 19.79 13.79
CA SER A 341 4.91 19.22 14.59
C SER A 341 3.58 19.27 13.84
N GLN A 342 3.25 20.41 13.28
CA GLN A 342 2.02 20.59 12.49
C GLN A 342 2.05 19.75 11.21
N MET A 343 3.19 19.66 10.52
CA MET A 343 3.32 18.87 9.29
C MET A 343 3.29 17.37 9.56
N GLN A 344 3.81 16.92 10.69
CA GLN A 344 3.67 15.54 11.14
C GLN A 344 2.22 15.18 11.41
N GLU A 345 1.47 16.07 12.06
CA GLU A 345 0.03 15.87 12.32
C GLU A 345 -0.79 15.85 11.03
N VAL A 346 -0.48 16.74 10.06
CA VAL A 346 -1.08 16.73 8.72
C VAL A 346 -0.90 15.38 8.03
N ALA A 347 0.33 14.86 8.00
CA ALA A 347 0.63 13.57 7.39
C ALA A 347 -0.11 12.42 8.08
N GLN A 348 -0.11 12.37 9.42
CA GLN A 348 -0.78 11.32 10.20
C GLN A 348 -2.29 11.29 9.96
N ARG A 349 -2.97 12.45 9.89
CA ARG A 349 -4.42 12.56 9.65
C ARG A 349 -4.86 12.02 8.29
N THR A 350 -3.95 11.98 7.34
CA THR A 350 -4.21 11.54 5.96
C THR A 350 -3.60 10.19 5.62
N GLY A 351 -2.96 9.52 6.60
CA GLY A 351 -2.32 8.21 6.41
C GLY A 351 -0.97 8.26 5.69
N GLY A 352 -0.37 9.44 5.56
CA GLY A 352 0.94 9.64 4.96
C GLY A 352 2.09 9.65 5.97
N LYS A 353 3.25 10.17 5.52
CA LYS A 353 4.46 10.29 6.33
C LYS A 353 5.02 11.70 6.26
N HIS A 354 5.69 12.09 7.35
CA HIS A 354 6.42 13.35 7.46
C HIS A 354 7.92 13.10 7.34
N PHE A 355 8.61 13.99 6.62
CA PHE A 355 10.08 14.03 6.47
C PHE A 355 10.58 15.41 6.84
N HIS A 356 11.76 15.45 7.49
CA HIS A 356 12.42 16.68 7.82
C HIS A 356 13.83 16.74 7.22
N ALA A 357 14.18 17.88 6.64
CA ALA A 357 15.47 18.14 6.02
C ALA A 357 16.02 19.49 6.48
N ILE A 358 17.28 19.54 6.79
CA ILE A 358 18.01 20.78 7.12
C ILE A 358 19.11 21.10 6.09
N THR A 359 19.35 20.19 5.14
CA THR A 359 20.30 20.36 4.05
C THR A 359 19.70 19.92 2.72
N ALA A 360 20.28 20.43 1.62
CA ALA A 360 19.89 20.01 0.26
C ALA A 360 19.94 18.48 0.06
N VAL A 361 20.97 17.81 0.60
CA VAL A 361 21.12 16.35 0.50
C VAL A 361 19.99 15.62 1.23
N GLN A 362 19.62 16.08 2.42
CA GLN A 362 18.50 15.49 3.16
C GLN A 362 17.17 15.73 2.45
N LEU A 363 16.97 16.91 1.84
CA LEU A 363 15.79 17.23 1.04
C LEU A 363 15.67 16.29 -0.17
N GLN A 364 16.76 16.07 -0.90
CA GLN A 364 16.80 15.11 -2.01
C GLN A 364 16.49 13.69 -1.54
N ASN A 365 17.02 13.27 -0.38
CA ASN A 365 16.74 11.96 0.20
C ASN A 365 15.26 11.81 0.62
N ALA A 366 14.66 12.86 1.18
CA ALA A 366 13.24 12.87 1.52
C ALA A 366 12.36 12.67 0.28
N PHE A 367 12.63 13.40 -0.79
CA PHE A 367 11.93 13.24 -2.07
C PHE A 367 12.12 11.84 -2.67
N ARG A 368 13.33 11.28 -2.61
CA ARG A 368 13.63 9.92 -3.07
C ARG A 368 12.86 8.89 -2.26
N GLU A 369 12.82 9.03 -0.94
CA GLU A 369 12.13 8.09 -0.06
C GLU A 369 10.61 8.13 -0.26
N ILE A 370 10.05 9.32 -0.48
CA ILE A 370 8.63 9.45 -0.85
C ILE A 370 8.35 8.71 -2.16
N ALA A 371 9.13 8.96 -3.22
CA ALA A 371 8.94 8.29 -4.51
C ALA A 371 8.94 6.76 -4.38
N ARG A 372 9.80 6.20 -3.52
CA ARG A 372 9.91 4.76 -3.26
C ARG A 372 8.85 4.21 -2.31
N SER A 373 8.18 5.05 -1.53
CA SER A 373 7.20 4.63 -0.53
C SER A 373 5.76 4.61 -1.04
N LEU A 374 5.52 4.94 -2.29
CA LEU A 374 4.20 4.97 -2.90
C LEU A 374 3.55 3.57 -2.87
N PRO A 375 2.24 3.46 -2.61
CA PRO A 375 1.64 2.20 -2.16
C PRO A 375 1.54 1.14 -3.26
N THR A 376 1.78 -0.13 -2.87
CA THR A 376 1.56 -1.32 -3.68
C THR A 376 0.21 -1.96 -3.32
N LEU A 377 -0.65 -2.20 -4.29
CA LEU A 377 -1.97 -2.82 -4.11
C LEU A 377 -1.92 -4.33 -4.38
N ILE A 378 -2.75 -5.11 -3.67
CA ILE A 378 -3.05 -6.50 -4.02
C ILE A 378 -4.39 -6.54 -4.74
N THR A 379 -4.41 -7.21 -5.88
CA THR A 379 -5.62 -7.45 -6.69
C THR A 379 -5.85 -8.95 -6.81
N LYS A 380 -7.11 -9.37 -6.80
CA LYS A 380 -7.54 -10.73 -7.09
C LYS A 380 -8.17 -10.79 -8.47
#